data_50cd24dee3a6086d2199624c9efd9d03
#
_entry.id   50cd24dee3a6086d2199624c9efd9d03
#
_cell.length_a   1.000
_cell.length_b   1.000
_cell.length_c   1.000
_cell.angle_alpha   90.00
_cell.angle_beta   90.00
_cell.angle_gamma   90.00
#
_symmetry.space_group_name_H-M   'P 1'
#
loop_
_entity.id
_entity.type
_entity.pdbx_description
1 polymer ?
#
loop_
_entity_poly.entity_id
_entity_poly.type
_entity_poly.pdbx_seq_one_letter_code
_entity_poly.pdbx_strand_id
1 'polypeptide(L)'
;MQRDVMEYDVVIVGGGPAGLSTACRIKQLAEEAGTELSVCLVEKGSEVGAHILSGAVIEDRALAELFPDWKEMGAPLNTPVKGDEVYFLTSNEKAVKTPHFAIPKPMHNDGNYIVSLGNVSRWLGEQAENLGVEIYPGFSAAEYILEDGVIKGIITG
;
A
#
# COMPACT_ATOMS: atom_id res chain seq x y z
N MET A 1 -18.14 29.07 -6.91
CA MET A 1 -17.88 28.01 -7.88
C MET A 1 -18.73 26.83 -7.42
N GLN A 2 -19.56 26.27 -8.28
CA GLN A 2 -20.34 25.09 -7.92
C GLN A 2 -19.35 23.91 -7.98
N ARG A 3 -19.28 23.11 -6.90
CA ARG A 3 -18.44 21.92 -6.82
C ARG A 3 -19.27 20.73 -7.30
N ASP A 4 -18.64 19.83 -8.04
CA ASP A 4 -19.25 18.55 -8.36
C ASP A 4 -19.20 17.66 -7.12
N VAL A 5 -20.28 16.93 -6.88
CA VAL A 5 -20.43 16.02 -5.73
C VAL A 5 -20.57 14.61 -6.26
N MET A 6 -19.78 13.71 -5.70
CA MET A 6 -19.85 12.26 -5.96
C MET A 6 -20.15 11.56 -4.64
N GLU A 7 -21.00 10.56 -4.67
CA GLU A 7 -21.39 9.80 -3.49
C GLU A 7 -20.84 8.39 -3.58
N TYR A 8 -20.21 7.94 -2.50
CA TYR A 8 -19.66 6.60 -2.33
C TYR A 8 -19.96 6.07 -0.94
N ASP A 9 -20.10 4.75 -0.79
CA ASP A 9 -20.24 4.12 0.52
C ASP A 9 -18.94 4.21 1.31
N VAL A 10 -17.79 4.14 0.60
CA VAL A 10 -16.46 4.22 1.23
C VAL A 10 -15.54 5.14 0.42
N VAL A 11 -14.90 6.07 1.09
CA VAL A 11 -13.85 6.93 0.54
C VAL A 11 -12.53 6.64 1.24
N ILE A 12 -11.52 6.26 0.48
CA ILE A 12 -10.16 5.99 0.98
C ILE A 12 -9.23 7.11 0.53
N VAL A 13 -8.45 7.64 1.45
CA VAL A 13 -7.49 8.70 1.18
C VAL A 13 -6.08 8.14 1.19
N GLY A 14 -5.44 8.16 0.03
CA GLY A 14 -4.06 7.74 -0.19
C GLY A 14 -3.92 6.40 -0.90
N GLY A 15 -3.28 6.41 -2.08
CA GLY A 15 -2.99 5.26 -2.94
C GLY A 15 -1.68 4.54 -2.58
N GLY A 16 -1.30 4.52 -1.31
CA GLY A 16 -0.20 3.70 -0.81
C GLY A 16 -0.63 2.26 -0.50
N PRO A 17 0.32 1.38 -0.11
CA PRO A 17 0.02 -0.03 0.16
C PRO A 17 -1.13 -0.24 1.14
N ALA A 18 -1.22 0.58 2.19
CA ALA A 18 -2.29 0.47 3.20
C ALA A 18 -3.67 0.78 2.62
N GLY A 19 -3.81 1.92 1.89
CA GLY A 19 -5.10 2.30 1.30
C GLY A 19 -5.55 1.31 0.23
N LEU A 20 -4.63 0.88 -0.63
CA LEU A 20 -4.92 -0.08 -1.69
C LEU A 20 -5.30 -1.47 -1.13
N SER A 21 -4.56 -1.96 -0.14
CA SER A 21 -4.90 -3.24 0.51
C SER A 21 -6.25 -3.17 1.22
N THR A 22 -6.57 -2.02 1.84
CA THR A 22 -7.89 -1.77 2.46
C THR A 22 -8.98 -1.80 1.40
N ALA A 23 -8.79 -1.11 0.27
CA ALA A 23 -9.75 -1.09 -0.84
C ALA A 23 -10.02 -2.50 -1.38
N CYS A 24 -8.96 -3.25 -1.67
CA CYS A 24 -9.07 -4.63 -2.14
C CYS A 24 -9.85 -5.50 -1.14
N ARG A 25 -9.48 -5.44 0.16
CA ARG A 25 -10.12 -6.28 1.16
C ARG A 25 -11.59 -5.93 1.38
N ILE A 26 -11.95 -4.66 1.35
CA ILE A 26 -13.37 -4.23 1.43
C ILE A 26 -14.17 -4.82 0.28
N LYS A 27 -13.67 -4.75 -0.95
CA LYS A 27 -14.37 -5.28 -2.13
C LYS A 27 -14.48 -6.80 -2.08
N GLN A 28 -13.43 -7.51 -1.66
CA GLN A 28 -13.48 -8.97 -1.47
C GLN A 28 -14.56 -9.37 -0.44
N LEU A 29 -14.58 -8.68 0.72
CA LEU A 29 -15.57 -8.95 1.77
C LEU A 29 -17.00 -8.61 1.32
N ALA A 30 -17.19 -7.56 0.54
CA ALA A 30 -18.46 -7.19 -0.03
C ALA A 30 -18.97 -8.27 -1.00
N GLU A 31 -18.09 -8.80 -1.86
CA GLU A 31 -18.38 -9.91 -2.76
C GLU A 31 -18.75 -11.19 -1.99
N GLU A 32 -17.93 -11.56 -0.98
CA GLU A 32 -18.19 -12.71 -0.10
C GLU A 32 -19.56 -12.60 0.61
N ALA A 33 -19.95 -11.38 0.98
CA ALA A 33 -21.24 -11.09 1.62
C ALA A 33 -22.41 -10.92 0.64
N GLY A 34 -22.18 -10.92 -0.66
CA GLY A 34 -23.19 -10.63 -1.67
C GLY A 34 -23.75 -9.21 -1.58
N THR A 35 -22.95 -8.25 -1.12
CA THR A 35 -23.32 -6.85 -0.94
C THR A 35 -22.58 -5.99 -1.95
N GLU A 36 -23.27 -5.10 -2.65
CA GLU A 36 -22.62 -4.08 -3.45
C GLU A 36 -22.18 -2.90 -2.58
N LEU A 37 -20.89 -2.54 -2.69
CA LEU A 37 -20.33 -1.34 -2.09
C LEU A 37 -19.60 -0.53 -3.16
N SER A 38 -19.94 0.75 -3.25
CA SER A 38 -19.18 1.73 -4.01
C SER A 38 -17.96 2.19 -3.21
N VAL A 39 -16.77 1.98 -3.75
CA VAL A 39 -15.51 2.34 -3.10
C VAL A 39 -14.70 3.23 -4.01
N CYS A 40 -14.32 4.41 -3.54
CA CYS A 40 -13.35 5.24 -4.21
C CYS A 40 -12.09 5.46 -3.39
N LEU A 41 -10.99 5.65 -4.10
CA LEU A 41 -9.69 5.98 -3.52
C LEU A 41 -9.15 7.24 -4.19
N VAL A 42 -8.81 8.26 -3.41
CA VAL A 42 -8.17 9.46 -3.90
C VAL A 42 -6.67 9.44 -3.59
N GLU A 43 -5.84 9.80 -4.56
CA GLU A 43 -4.39 9.87 -4.45
C GLU A 43 -3.92 11.24 -4.93
N LYS A 44 -3.10 11.93 -4.12
CA LYS A 44 -2.56 13.26 -4.48
C LYS A 44 -1.52 13.22 -5.60
N GLY A 45 -0.82 12.09 -5.74
CA GLY A 45 0.15 11.89 -6.81
C GLY A 45 -0.54 11.80 -8.17
N SER A 46 0.20 12.10 -9.22
CA SER A 46 -0.29 12.00 -10.61
C SER A 46 -0.65 10.58 -11.04
N GLU A 47 -0.15 9.59 -10.33
CA GLU A 47 -0.44 8.16 -10.46
C GLU A 47 -0.17 7.45 -9.14
N VAL A 48 -0.73 6.26 -8.98
CA VAL A 48 -0.42 5.38 -7.85
C VAL A 48 1.07 5.05 -7.85
N GLY A 49 1.72 5.21 -6.69
CA GLY A 49 3.15 4.94 -6.52
C GLY A 49 4.09 6.09 -6.88
N ALA A 50 3.61 7.20 -7.45
CA ALA A 50 4.46 8.34 -7.87
C ALA A 50 5.25 8.96 -6.71
N HIS A 51 4.67 9.02 -5.52
CA HIS A 51 5.29 9.62 -4.32
C HIS A 51 5.93 8.58 -3.39
N ILE A 52 5.98 7.33 -3.79
CA ILE A 52 6.57 6.26 -2.98
C ILE A 52 8.06 6.15 -3.28
N LEU A 53 8.89 6.27 -2.25
CA LEU A 53 10.32 6.00 -2.37
C LEU A 53 10.52 4.52 -2.73
N SER A 54 11.33 4.28 -3.75
CA SER A 54 11.67 2.95 -4.20
C SER A 54 12.73 2.31 -3.31
N GLY A 55 12.76 0.97 -3.30
CA GLY A 55 13.70 0.16 -2.54
C GLY A 55 13.20 -0.13 -1.13
N ALA A 56 12.49 -1.23 -1.01
CA ALA A 56 12.04 -1.78 0.27
C ALA A 56 12.36 -3.27 0.33
N VAL A 57 12.46 -3.79 1.54
CA VAL A 57 12.38 -5.22 1.81
C VAL A 57 11.02 -5.48 2.44
N ILE A 58 10.26 -6.40 1.88
CA ILE A 58 8.94 -6.74 2.38
C ILE A 58 8.83 -8.24 2.69
N GLU A 59 8.08 -8.55 3.72
CA GLU A 59 7.58 -9.89 4.02
C GLU A 59 6.30 -10.11 3.20
N ASP A 60 6.21 -11.23 2.48
CA ASP A 60 5.09 -11.51 1.58
C ASP A 60 3.81 -11.96 2.28
N ARG A 61 3.85 -12.22 3.59
CA ARG A 61 2.73 -12.73 4.38
C ARG A 61 1.44 -11.93 4.19
N ALA A 62 1.51 -10.60 4.34
CA ALA A 62 0.33 -9.76 4.21
C ALA A 62 -0.25 -9.79 2.78
N LEU A 63 0.64 -9.88 1.78
CA LEU A 63 0.22 -10.00 0.40
C LEU A 63 -0.42 -11.37 0.13
N ALA A 64 0.16 -12.44 0.67
CA ALA A 64 -0.38 -13.80 0.56
C ALA A 64 -1.72 -13.98 1.28
N GLU A 65 -1.94 -13.26 2.39
CA GLU A 65 -3.24 -13.21 3.07
C GLU A 65 -4.31 -12.48 2.24
N LEU A 66 -3.92 -11.42 1.52
CA LEU A 66 -4.83 -10.64 0.68
C LEU A 66 -5.09 -11.31 -0.67
N PHE A 67 -4.06 -11.84 -1.29
CA PHE A 67 -4.07 -12.52 -2.60
C PHE A 67 -3.24 -13.81 -2.49
N PRO A 68 -3.84 -14.96 -2.17
CA PRO A 68 -3.13 -16.23 -2.03
C PRO A 68 -2.32 -16.62 -3.28
N ASP A 69 -2.83 -16.26 -4.46
CA ASP A 69 -2.23 -16.57 -5.76
C ASP A 69 -1.39 -15.39 -6.32
N TRP A 70 -0.85 -14.54 -5.45
CA TRP A 70 -0.13 -13.33 -5.85
C TRP A 70 1.02 -13.57 -6.83
N LYS A 71 1.66 -14.75 -6.77
CA LYS A 71 2.75 -15.12 -7.68
C LYS A 71 2.25 -15.34 -9.10
N GLU A 72 1.19 -16.11 -9.23
CA GLU A 72 0.50 -16.41 -10.48
C GLU A 72 -0.15 -15.16 -11.07
N MET A 73 -0.60 -14.25 -10.21
CA MET A 73 -1.13 -12.93 -10.59
C MET A 73 -0.04 -11.93 -11.01
N GLY A 74 1.24 -12.31 -10.91
CA GLY A 74 2.35 -11.49 -11.39
C GLY A 74 2.72 -10.33 -10.48
N ALA A 75 2.49 -10.44 -9.17
CA ALA A 75 2.97 -9.44 -8.22
C ALA A 75 4.49 -9.24 -8.34
N PRO A 76 5.02 -8.02 -8.32
CA PRO A 76 6.40 -7.71 -8.66
C PRO A 76 7.40 -8.01 -7.52
N LEU A 77 7.30 -9.20 -6.90
CA LEU A 77 8.20 -9.70 -5.87
C LEU A 77 9.18 -10.70 -6.48
N ASN A 78 10.10 -10.22 -7.32
CA ASN A 78 10.95 -11.06 -8.15
C ASN A 78 12.36 -11.29 -7.59
N THR A 79 12.73 -10.60 -6.51
CA THR A 79 14.08 -10.62 -5.96
C THR A 79 14.06 -11.09 -4.51
N PRO A 80 14.17 -12.42 -4.26
CA PRO A 80 14.25 -12.92 -2.90
C PRO A 80 15.56 -12.48 -2.23
N VAL A 81 15.48 -12.15 -0.94
CA VAL A 81 16.65 -11.87 -0.12
C VAL A 81 17.50 -13.15 0.01
N LYS A 82 18.79 -13.04 -0.29
CA LYS A 82 19.75 -14.16 -0.16
C LYS A 82 20.57 -14.08 1.13
N GLY A 83 20.50 -12.99 1.83
CA GLY A 83 21.20 -12.75 3.09
C GLY A 83 21.18 -11.28 3.44
N ASP A 84 21.41 -10.96 4.70
CA ASP A 84 21.53 -9.63 5.23
C ASP A 84 22.76 -9.50 6.13
N GLU A 85 23.24 -8.30 6.26
CA GLU A 85 24.38 -8.00 7.10
C GLU A 85 24.15 -6.66 7.81
N VAL A 86 24.40 -6.62 9.11
CA VAL A 86 24.28 -5.42 9.92
C VAL A 86 25.66 -4.99 10.38
N TYR A 87 26.00 -3.73 10.15
CA TYR A 87 27.29 -3.15 10.53
C TYR A 87 27.08 -1.96 11.46
N PHE A 88 27.89 -1.93 12.53
CA PHE A 88 28.05 -0.74 13.36
C PHE A 88 29.20 0.10 12.83
N LEU A 89 28.93 1.36 12.50
CA LEU A 89 29.96 2.33 12.13
C LEU A 89 30.57 2.90 13.41
N THR A 90 31.83 2.54 13.67
CA THR A 90 32.56 3.00 14.88
C THR A 90 33.37 4.27 14.64
N SER A 91 33.65 4.60 13.38
CA SER A 91 34.21 5.84 12.91
C SER A 91 33.95 6.05 11.44
N ASN A 92 34.43 7.16 10.85
CA ASN A 92 34.33 7.44 9.41
C ASN A 92 35.07 6.39 8.54
N GLU A 93 35.96 5.59 9.13
CA GLU A 93 36.81 4.63 8.43
C GLU A 93 36.64 3.18 8.90
N LYS A 94 35.84 2.95 9.95
CA LYS A 94 35.73 1.63 10.58
C LYS A 94 34.28 1.20 10.78
N ALA A 95 33.98 -0.01 10.34
CA ALA A 95 32.72 -0.70 10.61
C ALA A 95 33.00 -2.05 11.28
N VAL A 96 32.14 -2.43 12.19
CA VAL A 96 32.15 -3.74 12.85
C VAL A 96 30.88 -4.48 12.45
N LYS A 97 31.05 -5.67 11.88
CA LYS A 97 29.93 -6.56 11.53
C LYS A 97 29.28 -7.13 12.78
N THR A 98 27.99 -6.98 12.92
CA THR A 98 27.22 -7.60 14.00
C THR A 98 27.06 -9.09 13.74
N PRO A 99 27.42 -9.96 14.70
CA PRO A 99 27.14 -11.39 14.56
C PRO A 99 25.63 -11.65 14.43
N HIS A 100 25.24 -12.59 13.56
CA HIS A 100 23.84 -12.87 13.26
C HIS A 100 22.98 -13.16 14.50
N PHE A 101 23.53 -13.89 15.49
CA PHE A 101 22.81 -14.18 16.74
C PHE A 101 22.51 -12.96 17.61
N ALA A 102 23.22 -11.84 17.39
CA ALA A 102 23.02 -10.58 18.11
C ALA A 102 22.05 -9.62 17.41
N ILE A 103 21.59 -9.98 16.20
CA ILE A 103 20.60 -9.22 15.44
C ILE A 103 19.22 -9.61 15.94
N PRO A 104 18.36 -8.65 16.34
CA PRO A 104 16.99 -8.94 16.74
C PRO A 104 16.18 -9.60 15.61
N LYS A 105 15.36 -10.59 15.96
CA LYS A 105 14.54 -11.33 14.97
C LYS A 105 13.77 -10.46 13.96
N PRO A 106 13.14 -9.32 14.37
CA PRO A 106 12.42 -8.45 13.42
C PRO A 106 13.32 -7.79 12.36
N MET A 107 14.64 -7.84 12.53
CA MET A 107 15.61 -7.31 11.56
C MET A 107 16.15 -8.38 10.60
N HIS A 108 15.73 -9.64 10.77
CA HIS A 108 16.11 -10.72 9.86
C HIS A 108 15.23 -10.65 8.61
N ASN A 109 15.85 -10.81 7.45
CA ASN A 109 15.17 -10.71 6.16
C ASN A 109 15.13 -12.03 5.39
N ASP A 110 15.42 -13.15 6.05
CA ASP A 110 15.36 -14.47 5.43
C ASP A 110 13.93 -14.76 4.94
N GLY A 111 13.79 -15.08 3.65
CA GLY A 111 12.50 -15.32 3.01
C GLY A 111 11.74 -14.08 2.55
N ASN A 112 12.23 -12.89 2.84
CA ASN A 112 11.66 -11.63 2.38
C ASN A 112 12.08 -11.32 0.93
N TYR A 113 11.50 -10.28 0.35
CA TYR A 113 11.76 -9.84 -1.02
C TYR A 113 12.23 -8.39 -1.07
N ILE A 114 13.27 -8.14 -1.89
CA ILE A 114 13.67 -6.78 -2.27
C ILE A 114 12.76 -6.32 -3.39
N VAL A 115 12.09 -5.19 -3.21
CA VAL A 115 11.09 -4.69 -4.15
C VAL A 115 11.24 -3.19 -4.42
N SER A 116 10.68 -2.75 -5.55
CA SER A 116 10.25 -1.36 -5.71
C SER A 116 8.85 -1.24 -5.13
N LEU A 117 8.70 -0.56 -4.00
CA LEU A 117 7.40 -0.41 -3.35
C LEU A 117 6.41 0.38 -4.22
N GLY A 118 6.91 1.29 -5.08
CA GLY A 118 6.09 1.96 -6.08
C GLY A 118 5.49 0.97 -7.10
N ASN A 119 6.26 -0.03 -7.55
CA ASN A 119 5.76 -1.06 -8.46
C ASN A 119 4.74 -1.98 -7.77
N VAL A 120 4.99 -2.35 -6.51
CA VAL A 120 4.02 -3.12 -5.71
C VAL A 120 2.71 -2.35 -5.56
N SER A 121 2.79 -1.04 -5.29
CA SER A 121 1.59 -0.21 -5.17
C SER A 121 0.84 -0.07 -6.48
N ARG A 122 1.52 0.10 -7.62
CA ARG A 122 0.84 0.12 -8.93
C ARG A 122 0.11 -1.20 -9.19
N TRP A 123 0.78 -2.32 -8.95
CA TRP A 123 0.15 -3.63 -9.09
C TRP A 123 -1.07 -3.78 -8.18
N LEU A 124 -0.99 -3.34 -6.90
CA LEU A 124 -2.14 -3.33 -6.00
C LEU A 124 -3.26 -2.42 -6.50
N GLY A 125 -2.91 -1.28 -7.13
CA GLY A 125 -3.88 -0.40 -7.77
C GLY A 125 -4.65 -1.09 -8.89
N GLU A 126 -3.94 -1.80 -9.78
CA GLU A 126 -4.55 -2.61 -10.83
C GLU A 126 -5.49 -3.69 -10.26
N GLN A 127 -5.10 -4.35 -9.14
CA GLN A 127 -5.97 -5.32 -8.48
C GLN A 127 -7.21 -4.66 -7.88
N ALA A 128 -7.06 -3.48 -7.28
CA ALA A 128 -8.18 -2.72 -6.72
C ALA A 128 -9.18 -2.31 -7.83
N GLU A 129 -8.69 -1.81 -8.95
CA GLU A 129 -9.54 -1.47 -10.12
C GLU A 129 -10.25 -2.70 -10.68
N ASN A 130 -9.56 -3.85 -10.78
CA ASN A 130 -10.15 -5.12 -11.20
C ASN A 130 -11.28 -5.59 -10.26
N LEU A 131 -11.21 -5.24 -8.98
CA LEU A 131 -12.27 -5.49 -7.98
C LEU A 131 -13.37 -4.41 -8.00
N GLY A 132 -13.28 -3.41 -8.88
CA GLY A 132 -14.28 -2.35 -9.02
C GLY A 132 -14.11 -1.21 -8.02
N VAL A 133 -12.88 -0.92 -7.59
CA VAL A 133 -12.55 0.33 -6.89
C VAL A 133 -12.30 1.43 -7.91
N GLU A 134 -12.88 2.59 -7.70
CA GLU A 134 -12.60 3.77 -8.51
C GLU A 134 -11.42 4.54 -7.94
N ILE A 135 -10.31 4.61 -8.68
CA ILE A 135 -9.10 5.30 -8.26
C ILE A 135 -8.98 6.66 -8.97
N TYR A 136 -8.83 7.71 -8.17
CA TYR A 136 -8.71 9.10 -8.65
C TYR A 136 -7.31 9.66 -8.31
N PRO A 137 -6.32 9.49 -9.20
CA PRO A 137 -5.01 10.13 -9.05
C PRO A 137 -5.10 11.63 -9.35
N GLY A 138 -4.22 12.42 -8.75
CA GLY A 138 -4.18 13.87 -8.89
C GLY A 138 -5.18 14.61 -7.98
N PHE A 139 -5.91 13.91 -7.11
CA PHE A 139 -6.86 14.50 -6.18
C PHE A 139 -6.37 14.38 -4.74
N SER A 140 -6.08 15.51 -4.10
CA SER A 140 -5.72 15.56 -2.69
C SER A 140 -6.95 15.79 -1.83
N ALA A 141 -7.07 15.09 -0.69
CA ALA A 141 -8.04 15.44 0.33
C ALA A 141 -7.57 16.72 1.05
N ALA A 142 -8.24 17.83 0.81
CA ALA A 142 -7.88 19.13 1.38
C ALA A 142 -8.60 19.40 2.70
N GLU A 143 -9.89 19.08 2.78
CA GLU A 143 -10.74 19.35 3.94
C GLU A 143 -11.68 18.17 4.19
N TYR A 144 -12.21 18.09 5.40
CA TYR A 144 -13.30 17.17 5.78
C TYR A 144 -14.65 17.87 5.72
N ILE A 145 -15.67 17.15 5.29
CA ILE A 145 -17.06 17.57 5.44
C ILE A 145 -17.53 17.02 6.80
N LEU A 146 -17.85 17.93 7.72
CA LEU A 146 -18.31 17.60 9.06
C LEU A 146 -19.76 18.03 9.23
N GLU A 147 -20.61 17.11 9.68
CA GLU A 147 -22.00 17.37 10.06
C GLU A 147 -22.23 16.77 11.44
N ASP A 148 -22.65 17.59 12.38
CA ASP A 148 -22.90 17.21 13.79
C ASP A 148 -21.71 16.45 14.45
N GLY A 149 -20.47 16.82 14.09
CA GLY A 149 -19.25 16.19 14.61
C GLY A 149 -18.89 14.86 13.95
N VAL A 150 -19.62 14.45 12.92
CA VAL A 150 -19.37 13.22 12.14
C VAL A 150 -18.77 13.58 10.78
N ILE A 151 -17.69 12.87 10.39
CA ILE A 151 -17.13 13.01 9.05
C ILE A 151 -18.09 12.37 8.04
N LYS A 152 -18.56 13.16 7.07
CA LYS A 152 -19.47 12.74 6.00
C LYS A 152 -18.78 12.60 4.64
N GLY A 153 -17.60 13.16 4.51
CA GLY A 153 -16.85 13.10 3.27
C GLY A 153 -15.59 13.96 3.31
N ILE A 154 -15.04 14.16 2.14
CA ILE A 154 -13.84 14.98 1.91
C ILE A 154 -14.12 16.01 0.82
N ILE A 155 -13.35 17.08 0.85
CA ILE A 155 -13.25 18.06 -0.22
C ILE A 155 -11.87 17.89 -0.85
N THR A 156 -11.84 17.70 -2.15
CA THR A 156 -10.57 17.64 -2.91
C THR A 156 -10.11 19.05 -3.31
N GLY A 157 -8.80 19.26 -3.37
CA GLY A 157 -8.17 20.53 -3.73
C GLY A 157 -7.09 20.37 -4.79
#